data_03771b348fec7104bef8a3af6648efbc
#
_entry.id   03771b348fec7104bef8a3af6648efbc
#
_cell.length_a   1.000
_cell.length_b   1.000
_cell.length_c   1.000
_cell.angle_alpha   90.00
_cell.angle_beta   90.00
_cell.angle_gamma   90.00
#
_symmetry.space_group_name_H-M   'P 1'
#
loop_
_entity.id
_entity.type
_entity.pdbx_description
1 polymer ?
#
loop_
_entity_poly.entity_id
_entity_poly.type
_entity_poly.pdbx_seq_one_letter_code
_entity_poly.pdbx_strand_id
1 'polypeptide(L)'
;MVQTKIAYHHGLMHMSDEVANRASLEHLVSLLHSRGVEVIIVTPPVWPSYAAQIRQDYWQRAQADFRELARKYGVRYFDYMNDPRFSAADFLDADHLNEHGAVHFTQLLTAAMGRPLAQPEQRAADATPGSHW
;
A
#
# COMPACT_ATOMS: atom_id res chain seq x y z
N MET A 1 6.98 1.18 22.81
CA MET A 1 5.93 1.34 21.78
C MET A 1 6.20 0.46 20.54
N VAL A 2 7.35 0.56 19.86
CA VAL A 2 7.68 -0.26 18.67
C VAL A 2 7.62 -1.76 18.97
N GLN A 3 8.30 -2.24 20.03
CA GLN A 3 8.34 -3.67 20.39
C GLN A 3 6.96 -4.27 20.71
N THR A 4 6.07 -3.50 21.35
CA THR A 4 4.71 -3.94 21.65
C THR A 4 3.89 -4.14 20.38
N LYS A 5 4.00 -3.23 19.41
CA LYS A 5 3.33 -3.36 18.12
C LYS A 5 3.85 -4.52 17.29
N ILE A 6 5.15 -4.74 17.28
CA ILE A 6 5.78 -5.87 16.59
C ILE A 6 5.30 -7.21 17.17
N ALA A 7 5.28 -7.34 18.49
CA ALA A 7 4.78 -8.56 19.15
C ALA A 7 3.30 -8.82 18.80
N TYR A 8 2.48 -7.77 18.76
CA TYR A 8 1.09 -7.86 18.34
C TYR A 8 0.97 -8.32 16.88
N HIS A 9 1.69 -7.67 15.95
CA HIS A 9 1.62 -8.04 14.55
C HIS A 9 2.18 -9.43 14.28
N HIS A 10 3.28 -9.84 14.94
CA HIS A 10 3.79 -11.20 14.81
C HIS A 10 2.80 -12.26 15.33
N GLY A 11 2.02 -11.94 16.36
CA GLY A 11 0.96 -12.81 16.87
C GLY A 11 -0.21 -12.99 15.90
N LEU A 12 -0.42 -12.04 14.99
CA LEU A 12 -1.47 -12.12 13.96
C LEU A 12 -1.01 -12.79 12.65
N MET A 13 0.30 -13.00 12.47
CA MET A 13 0.86 -13.56 11.24
C MET A 13 0.88 -15.09 11.29
N HIS A 14 -0.16 -15.73 10.78
CA HIS A 14 -0.22 -17.18 10.60
C HIS A 14 0.06 -17.57 9.15
N MET A 15 0.86 -18.61 8.92
CA MET A 15 1.22 -19.10 7.58
C MET A 15 -0.01 -19.53 6.75
N SER A 16 -1.05 -20.06 7.42
CA SER A 16 -2.32 -20.41 6.77
C SER A 16 -3.02 -19.19 6.17
N ASP A 17 -2.90 -18.04 6.83
CA ASP A 17 -3.56 -16.81 6.41
C ASP A 17 -2.81 -16.15 5.24
N GLU A 18 -1.49 -16.36 5.14
CA GLU A 18 -0.67 -15.86 4.03
C GLU A 18 -1.17 -16.38 2.69
N VAL A 19 -1.41 -17.69 2.58
CA VAL A 19 -1.90 -18.31 1.34
C VAL A 19 -3.29 -17.80 0.98
N ALA A 20 -4.20 -17.72 1.94
CA ALA A 20 -5.56 -17.23 1.74
C ALA A 20 -5.58 -15.74 1.36
N ASN A 21 -4.75 -14.92 2.01
CA ASN A 21 -4.63 -13.49 1.76
C ASN A 21 -4.05 -13.22 0.36
N ARG A 22 -3.02 -13.99 -0.03
CA ARG A 22 -2.47 -13.91 -1.39
C ARG A 22 -3.52 -14.25 -2.45
N ALA A 23 -4.25 -15.35 -2.28
CA ALA A 23 -5.30 -15.74 -3.21
C ALA A 23 -6.41 -14.69 -3.31
N SER A 24 -6.81 -14.10 -2.19
CA SER A 24 -7.80 -13.03 -2.14
C SER A 24 -7.32 -11.76 -2.83
N LEU A 25 -6.06 -11.37 -2.61
CA LEU A 25 -5.46 -10.22 -3.29
C LEU A 25 -5.37 -10.44 -4.80
N GLU A 26 -4.94 -11.62 -5.22
CA GLU A 26 -4.88 -11.97 -6.65
C GLU A 26 -6.25 -11.95 -7.29
N HIS A 27 -7.27 -12.50 -6.63
CA HIS A 27 -8.64 -12.45 -7.10
C HIS A 27 -9.14 -11.01 -7.27
N LEU A 28 -8.87 -10.15 -6.29
CA LEU A 28 -9.23 -8.73 -6.35
C LEU A 28 -8.54 -8.02 -7.52
N VAL A 29 -7.24 -8.19 -7.67
CA VAL A 29 -6.46 -7.58 -8.77
C VAL A 29 -6.99 -8.05 -10.12
N SER A 30 -7.22 -9.37 -10.29
CA SER A 30 -7.77 -9.96 -11.50
C SER A 30 -9.15 -9.39 -11.85
N LEU A 31 -10.03 -9.29 -10.85
CA LEU A 31 -11.37 -8.75 -11.01
C LEU A 31 -11.37 -7.29 -11.46
N LEU A 32 -10.55 -6.46 -10.82
CA LEU A 32 -10.44 -5.05 -11.17
C LEU A 32 -9.81 -4.87 -12.56
N HIS A 33 -8.76 -5.62 -12.84
CA HIS A 33 -8.10 -5.61 -14.15
C HIS A 33 -9.06 -6.00 -15.28
N SER A 34 -9.88 -7.05 -15.10
CA SER A 34 -10.87 -7.49 -16.09
C SER A 34 -11.96 -6.45 -16.38
N ARG A 35 -12.15 -5.50 -15.47
CA ARG A 35 -13.10 -4.38 -15.61
C ARG A 35 -12.44 -3.10 -16.12
N GLY A 36 -11.18 -3.15 -16.54
CA GLY A 36 -10.44 -1.99 -17.02
C GLY A 36 -10.09 -0.97 -15.92
N VAL A 37 -10.15 -1.37 -14.63
CA VAL A 37 -9.76 -0.51 -13.53
C VAL A 37 -8.24 -0.54 -13.39
N GLU A 38 -7.61 0.63 -13.37
CA GLU A 38 -6.17 0.74 -13.09
C GLU A 38 -5.91 0.41 -11.62
N VAL A 39 -5.06 -0.58 -11.40
CA VAL A 39 -4.66 -1.04 -10.06
C VAL A 39 -3.21 -0.66 -9.80
N ILE A 40 -2.94 -0.21 -8.59
CA ILE A 40 -1.60 0.07 -8.08
C ILE A 40 -1.46 -0.65 -6.75
N ILE A 41 -0.37 -1.39 -6.57
CA ILE A 41 -0.01 -1.99 -5.30
C ILE A 41 1.02 -1.08 -4.63
N VAL A 42 0.83 -0.76 -3.37
CA VAL A 42 1.71 0.15 -2.63
C VAL A 42 2.01 -0.42 -1.25
N THR A 43 3.28 -0.48 -0.89
CA THR A 43 3.71 -0.66 0.50
C THR A 43 4.05 0.71 1.08
N PRO A 44 3.31 1.19 2.09
CA PRO A 44 3.59 2.48 2.71
C PRO A 44 4.89 2.44 3.54
N PRO A 45 5.49 3.61 3.83
CA PRO A 45 6.64 3.69 4.72
C PRO A 45 6.26 3.36 6.16
N VAL A 46 7.20 2.75 6.88
CA VAL A 46 7.10 2.51 8.32
C VAL A 46 8.35 3.02 9.02
N TRP A 47 8.30 3.17 10.34
CA TRP A 47 9.45 3.61 11.11
C TRP A 47 10.64 2.67 10.90
N PRO A 48 11.87 3.16 10.68
CA PRO A 48 13.04 2.31 10.38
C PRO A 48 13.31 1.22 11.43
N SER A 49 13.14 1.51 12.72
CA SER A 49 13.32 0.51 13.77
C SER A 49 12.21 -0.53 13.81
N TYR A 50 11.02 -0.23 13.28
CA TYR A 50 9.96 -1.21 13.07
C TYR A 50 10.29 -2.12 11.86
N ALA A 51 10.66 -1.53 10.74
CA ALA A 51 11.05 -2.27 9.54
C ALA A 51 12.20 -3.27 9.80
N ALA A 52 13.20 -2.87 10.61
CA ALA A 52 14.34 -3.71 10.98
C ALA A 52 13.95 -4.95 11.82
N GLN A 53 12.79 -4.93 12.47
CA GLN A 53 12.32 -6.00 13.35
C GLN A 53 11.22 -6.85 12.71
N ILE A 54 10.72 -6.49 11.53
CA ILE A 54 9.80 -7.34 10.76
C ILE A 54 10.53 -8.64 10.39
N ARG A 55 9.84 -9.75 10.45
CA ARG A 55 10.36 -11.03 9.98
C ARG A 55 10.74 -10.94 8.51
N GLN A 56 12.04 -10.96 8.23
CA GLN A 56 12.58 -10.75 6.88
C GLN A 56 12.15 -11.83 5.88
N ASP A 57 12.03 -13.09 6.34
CA ASP A 57 11.53 -14.20 5.53
C ASP A 57 10.09 -13.97 5.05
N TYR A 58 9.24 -13.47 5.95
CA TYR A 58 7.85 -13.14 5.66
C TYR A 58 7.74 -11.96 4.70
N TRP A 59 8.49 -10.90 4.99
CA TRP A 59 8.50 -9.71 4.16
C TRP A 59 9.01 -9.98 2.73
N GLN A 60 10.08 -10.77 2.58
CA GLN A 60 10.61 -11.15 1.28
C GLN A 60 9.60 -11.94 0.44
N ARG A 61 8.83 -12.85 1.07
CA ARG A 61 7.75 -13.57 0.38
C ARG A 61 6.65 -12.61 -0.07
N ALA A 62 6.19 -11.73 0.79
CA ALA A 62 5.16 -10.73 0.45
C ALA A 62 5.61 -9.84 -0.72
N GLN A 63 6.84 -9.35 -0.70
CA GLN A 63 7.40 -8.59 -1.82
C GLN A 63 7.47 -9.40 -3.12
N ALA A 64 7.83 -10.69 -3.04
CA ALA A 64 7.86 -11.56 -4.21
C ALA A 64 6.46 -11.73 -4.80
N ASP A 65 5.45 -11.93 -3.96
CA ASP A 65 4.06 -12.04 -4.36
C ASP A 65 3.55 -10.75 -5.03
N PHE A 66 3.85 -9.58 -4.46
CA PHE A 66 3.46 -8.30 -5.06
C PHE A 66 4.11 -8.07 -6.43
N ARG A 67 5.41 -8.41 -6.58
CA ARG A 67 6.11 -8.33 -7.87
C ARG A 67 5.54 -9.31 -8.89
N GLU A 68 5.18 -10.52 -8.46
CA GLU A 68 4.56 -11.52 -9.34
C GLU A 68 3.20 -11.03 -9.85
N LEU A 69 2.34 -10.52 -8.96
CA LEU A 69 1.05 -9.94 -9.33
C LEU A 69 1.22 -8.74 -10.26
N ALA A 70 2.18 -7.86 -9.96
CA ALA A 70 2.49 -6.72 -10.79
C ALA A 70 2.86 -7.15 -12.22
N ARG A 71 3.73 -8.15 -12.36
CA ARG A 71 4.14 -8.69 -13.65
C ARG A 71 2.99 -9.42 -14.36
N LYS A 72 2.20 -10.22 -13.64
CA LYS A 72 1.12 -11.05 -14.22
C LYS A 72 -0.01 -10.21 -14.80
N TYR A 73 -0.38 -9.14 -14.12
CA TYR A 73 -1.53 -8.29 -14.48
C TYR A 73 -1.13 -6.93 -15.07
N GLY A 74 0.17 -6.67 -15.24
CA GLY A 74 0.65 -5.37 -15.74
C GLY A 74 0.36 -4.19 -14.80
N VAL A 75 0.14 -4.46 -13.50
CA VAL A 75 -0.10 -3.43 -12.49
C VAL A 75 1.20 -2.89 -11.94
N ARG A 76 1.20 -1.65 -11.44
CA ARG A 76 2.38 -1.03 -10.85
C ARG A 76 2.51 -1.41 -9.38
N TYR A 77 3.74 -1.67 -8.93
CA TYR A 77 4.07 -1.89 -7.52
C TYR A 77 5.10 -0.87 -7.05
N PHE A 78 4.78 -0.15 -5.97
CA PHE A 78 5.66 0.81 -5.32
C PHE A 78 5.94 0.38 -3.88
N ASP A 79 7.21 0.23 -3.54
CA ASP A 79 7.65 -0.15 -2.19
C ASP A 79 8.36 1.01 -1.51
N TYR A 80 7.72 1.57 -0.48
CA TYR A 80 8.24 2.67 0.34
C TYR A 80 8.59 2.23 1.76
N MET A 81 8.53 0.93 2.10
CA MET A 81 8.70 0.47 3.48
C MET A 81 9.95 1.04 4.17
N ASN A 82 11.08 1.06 3.48
CA ASN A 82 12.36 1.54 3.98
C ASN A 82 12.85 2.79 3.23
N ASP A 83 11.94 3.62 2.76
CA ASP A 83 12.32 4.79 1.97
C ASP A 83 13.04 5.83 2.85
N PRO A 84 14.31 6.18 2.54
CA PRO A 84 15.12 7.06 3.37
C PRO A 84 14.64 8.51 3.39
N ARG A 85 13.67 8.88 2.58
CA ARG A 85 13.06 10.21 2.57
C ARG A 85 12.13 10.44 3.76
N PHE A 86 11.74 9.39 4.47
CA PHE A 86 10.90 9.50 5.69
C PHE A 86 11.77 9.53 6.94
N SER A 87 11.44 10.43 7.83
CA SER A 87 12.13 10.67 9.12
C SER A 87 11.16 10.48 10.29
N ALA A 88 11.69 10.55 11.51
CA ALA A 88 10.87 10.51 12.73
C ALA A 88 9.73 11.55 12.75
N ALA A 89 9.91 12.68 12.09
CA ALA A 89 8.91 13.75 12.03
C ALA A 89 7.69 13.40 11.18
N ASP A 90 7.77 12.34 10.36
CA ASP A 90 6.70 11.92 9.47
C ASP A 90 5.74 10.89 10.09
N PHE A 91 6.06 10.38 11.29
CA PHE A 91 5.31 9.28 11.91
C PHE A 91 4.55 9.72 13.16
N LEU A 92 3.34 9.18 13.30
CA LEU A 92 2.54 9.24 14.53
C LEU A 92 3.00 8.16 15.52
N ASP A 93 3.27 6.98 15.01
CA ASP A 93 3.77 5.82 15.76
C ASP A 93 4.62 4.92 14.84
N ALA A 94 4.82 3.65 15.19
CA ALA A 94 5.76 2.77 14.49
C ALA A 94 5.38 2.43 13.03
N ASP A 95 4.11 2.44 12.71
CA ASP A 95 3.55 1.98 11.43
C ASP A 95 2.48 2.92 10.84
N HIS A 96 2.27 4.09 11.47
CA HIS A 96 1.34 5.08 10.96
C HIS A 96 2.03 6.43 10.72
N LEU A 97 1.80 6.98 9.54
CA LEU A 97 2.20 8.37 9.24
C LEU A 97 1.31 9.36 10.01
N ASN A 98 1.91 10.48 10.44
CA ASN A 98 1.14 11.64 10.88
C ASN A 98 0.65 12.45 9.66
N GLU A 99 -0.02 13.57 9.90
CA GLU A 99 -0.55 14.44 8.82
C GLU A 99 0.56 14.90 7.85
N HIS A 100 1.71 15.33 8.39
CA HIS A 100 2.85 15.75 7.58
C HIS A 100 3.39 14.60 6.71
N GLY A 101 3.61 13.43 7.32
CA GLY A 101 4.08 12.24 6.61
C GLY A 101 3.09 11.74 5.56
N ALA A 102 1.79 11.84 5.82
CA ALA A 102 0.77 11.47 4.85
C ALA A 102 0.77 12.40 3.62
N VAL A 103 0.92 13.70 3.83
CA VAL A 103 1.09 14.67 2.73
C VAL A 103 2.35 14.37 1.92
N HIS A 104 3.48 14.17 2.61
CA HIS A 104 4.76 13.84 1.99
C HIS A 104 4.67 12.54 1.16
N PHE A 105 4.10 11.49 1.73
CA PHE A 105 3.88 10.23 1.04
C PHE A 105 3.00 10.37 -0.20
N THR A 106 1.90 11.12 -0.10
CA THR A 106 0.98 11.37 -1.20
C THR A 106 1.68 12.09 -2.36
N GLN A 107 2.52 13.09 -2.07
CA GLN A 107 3.30 13.80 -3.07
C GLN A 107 4.28 12.87 -3.80
N LEU A 108 5.02 12.04 -3.06
CA LEU A 108 5.97 11.09 -3.63
C LEU A 108 5.26 10.04 -4.50
N LEU A 109 4.16 9.49 -4.03
CA LEU A 109 3.38 8.51 -4.77
C LEU A 109 2.78 9.11 -6.04
N THR A 110 2.20 10.32 -5.95
CA THR A 110 1.64 11.04 -7.10
C THR A 110 2.71 11.31 -8.16
N ALA A 111 3.90 11.75 -7.75
CA ALA A 111 5.03 11.96 -8.66
C ALA A 111 5.46 10.64 -9.34
N ALA A 112 5.54 9.54 -8.60
CA ALA A 112 5.89 8.22 -9.11
C ALA A 112 4.82 7.67 -10.08
N MET A 113 3.57 8.01 -9.87
CA MET A 113 2.46 7.67 -10.78
C MET A 113 2.49 8.45 -12.08
N GLY A 114 3.18 9.60 -12.12
CA GLY A 114 3.26 10.46 -13.31
C GLY A 114 1.98 11.23 -13.63
N ARG A 115 1.03 11.30 -12.68
CA ARG A 115 -0.20 12.11 -12.81
C ARG A 115 -0.67 12.58 -11.42
N PRO A 116 -1.29 13.77 -11.31
CA PRO A 116 -1.94 14.20 -10.09
C PRO A 116 -3.08 13.26 -9.70
N LEU A 117 -3.25 13.01 -8.42
CA LEU A 117 -4.48 12.43 -7.89
C LEU A 117 -5.60 13.45 -8.09
N ALA A 118 -6.75 13.00 -8.62
CA ALA A 118 -7.91 13.88 -8.80
C ALA A 118 -8.31 14.48 -7.44
N GLN A 119 -8.44 15.79 -7.39
CA GLN A 119 -8.93 16.50 -6.22
C GLN A 119 -10.35 16.01 -5.88
N PRO A 120 -10.75 15.94 -4.60
CA PRO A 120 -12.11 15.52 -4.21
C PRO A 120 -13.21 16.30 -4.90
N GLU A 121 -12.98 17.59 -5.17
CA GLU A 121 -13.90 18.48 -5.86
C GLU A 121 -14.15 18.10 -7.33
N GLN A 122 -13.16 17.56 -8.01
CA GLN A 122 -13.29 17.08 -9.40
C GLN A 122 -14.11 15.78 -9.49
N ARG A 123 -14.05 14.92 -8.48
CA ARG A 123 -14.89 13.71 -8.40
C ARG A 123 -16.39 14.02 -8.27
N ALA A 124 -16.74 15.12 -7.61
CA ALA A 124 -18.12 15.55 -7.47
C ALA A 124 -18.69 16.14 -8.78
N ALA A 125 -17.85 16.76 -9.60
CA ALA A 125 -18.26 17.32 -10.90
C ALA A 125 -18.51 16.23 -11.96
N ASP A 126 -17.75 15.15 -11.93
CA ASP A 126 -17.90 14.01 -12.86
C ASP A 126 -19.04 13.06 -12.48
N ALA A 127 -19.56 13.17 -11.26
CA ALA A 127 -20.69 12.39 -10.76
C ALA A 127 -22.05 13.05 -11.00
N THR A 128 -22.22 13.74 -12.11
CA THR A 128 -23.56 14.24 -12.50
C THR A 128 -24.45 13.04 -12.83
N PRO A 129 -25.56 12.82 -12.12
CA PRO A 129 -26.46 11.72 -12.45
C PRO A 129 -27.06 12.01 -13.83
N GLY A 130 -26.72 11.17 -14.78
CA GLY A 130 -27.41 11.15 -16.05
C GLY A 130 -28.90 10.98 -15.79
N SER A 131 -29.65 12.01 -16.10
CA SER A 131 -31.10 12.00 -16.20
C SER A 131 -31.50 10.96 -17.24
N HIS A 132 -31.99 9.82 -16.79
CA HIS A 132 -32.74 8.92 -17.66
C HIS A 132 -34.15 8.73 -17.10
N TRP A 133 -35.07 9.20 -17.92
CA TRP A 133 -36.49 8.99 -17.90
C TRP A 133 -36.83 7.53 -18.13
#